data_06cbefa90bb248cffb191f27c98fcfb3
#
_entry.id   06cbefa90bb248cffb191f27c98fcfb3
#
_cell.length_a   1.000
_cell.length_b   1.000
_cell.length_c   1.000
_cell.angle_alpha   90.00
_cell.angle_beta   90.00
_cell.angle_gamma   90.00
#
_symmetry.space_group_name_H-M   'P 1'
#
loop_
_entity.id
_entity.type
_entity.pdbx_description
1 polymer ?
#
loop_
_entity_poly.entity_id
_entity_poly.type
_entity_poly.pdbx_seq_one_letter_code
_entity_poly.pdbx_strand_id
1 'polypeptide(L)'
;MKRIQTFLLTLLLLTSCLSRVSTPEPTPTTAPVYTGTPTPFQPPTETVTPVVAQEPTATPLPRPARALILSIDGFRPDAIELTPMRNLGALMDEGAYSLVAQTIFPSSTLPSHSSMLTGLCPDKHGVNWNDYIPNKGYASGIDIFDLAHTAGLRTVMVVGKEKLRQVTEPESTDVFEFINDRDLVIAARVVELIPQGFDLMLVHFPTPDWMGHKYGWLSPEQYSVLFRADEALQIILNALEGAGMRDDTLIIITADHGGHNTTHGSRRLEDMTIPWIIAGPGVKHMVLSTDINTTDTAATVAWALGLPIQPDWDGRPVLEAFGLPDEPHIQPRCP
;
A
#
# COMPACT_ATOMS: atom_id res chain seq x y z
N MET A 1 -9.78 -40.84 -39.38
CA MET A 1 -10.62 -40.42 -40.54
C MET A 1 -10.88 -38.92 -40.38
N LYS A 2 -10.53 -38.18 -41.43
CA LYS A 2 -10.52 -36.73 -41.61
C LYS A 2 -11.89 -36.05 -41.47
N ARG A 3 -11.94 -34.83 -40.97
CA ARG A 3 -12.68 -33.74 -41.63
C ARG A 3 -12.10 -32.38 -41.21
N ILE A 4 -11.46 -31.77 -42.20
CA ILE A 4 -11.04 -30.36 -42.26
C ILE A 4 -12.25 -29.55 -42.71
N GLN A 5 -12.59 -28.47 -42.06
CA GLN A 5 -13.54 -27.48 -42.56
C GLN A 5 -12.84 -26.13 -42.71
N THR A 6 -12.66 -25.78 -43.98
CA THR A 6 -12.16 -24.51 -44.48
C THR A 6 -13.29 -23.48 -44.43
N PHE A 7 -13.06 -22.29 -43.87
CA PHE A 7 -13.98 -21.16 -44.01
C PHE A 7 -13.37 -20.08 -44.90
N LEU A 8 -14.13 -19.79 -45.97
CA LEU A 8 -13.82 -18.84 -47.02
C LEU A 8 -14.05 -17.39 -46.55
N LEU A 9 -13.07 -16.53 -46.81
CA LEU A 9 -13.11 -15.09 -46.56
C LEU A 9 -13.72 -14.37 -47.78
N THR A 10 -14.86 -13.70 -47.63
CA THR A 10 -15.49 -12.89 -48.68
C THR A 10 -15.19 -11.41 -48.41
N LEU A 11 -14.46 -10.80 -49.34
CA LEU A 11 -14.06 -9.39 -49.37
C LEU A 11 -15.14 -8.59 -50.13
N LEU A 12 -15.81 -7.66 -49.48
CA LEU A 12 -16.73 -6.68 -50.09
C LEU A 12 -16.02 -5.35 -50.28
N LEU A 13 -15.80 -4.97 -51.52
CA LEU A 13 -15.36 -3.65 -51.96
C LEU A 13 -16.58 -2.74 -52.13
N LEU A 14 -16.64 -1.63 -51.37
CA LEU A 14 -17.59 -0.55 -51.58
C LEU A 14 -16.84 0.66 -52.19
N THR A 15 -17.16 0.94 -53.45
CA THR A 15 -16.77 2.13 -54.21
C THR A 15 -17.70 3.28 -53.86
N SER A 16 -17.18 4.42 -53.35
CA SER A 16 -17.90 5.63 -53.09
C SER A 16 -17.69 6.66 -54.20
N CYS A 17 -18.78 7.06 -54.85
CA CYS A 17 -18.81 8.14 -55.85
C CYS A 17 -18.74 9.50 -55.19
N LEU A 18 -17.72 10.31 -55.60
CA LEU A 18 -17.68 11.75 -55.27
C LEU A 18 -18.51 12.55 -56.29
N SER A 19 -19.56 13.23 -55.82
CA SER A 19 -20.29 14.24 -56.60
C SER A 19 -19.68 15.62 -56.28
N ARG A 20 -19.21 16.32 -57.32
CA ARG A 20 -18.77 17.70 -57.26
C ARG A 20 -19.98 18.61 -57.28
N VAL A 21 -20.14 19.50 -56.27
CA VAL A 21 -21.05 20.62 -56.29
C VAL A 21 -20.30 21.87 -56.71
N SER A 22 -20.74 22.53 -57.77
CA SER A 22 -20.25 23.78 -58.31
C SER A 22 -20.90 24.95 -57.58
N THR A 23 -20.13 25.89 -57.07
CA THR A 23 -20.61 27.15 -56.51
C THR A 23 -20.63 28.24 -57.61
N PRO A 24 -21.67 29.08 -57.71
CA PRO A 24 -21.70 30.19 -58.65
C PRO A 24 -20.89 31.39 -58.16
N GLU A 25 -20.27 32.07 -59.13
CA GLU A 25 -19.43 33.28 -58.99
C GLU A 25 -20.32 34.51 -58.71
N PRO A 26 -19.97 35.46 -57.84
CA PRO A 26 -20.77 36.65 -57.58
C PRO A 26 -20.43 37.77 -58.54
N THR A 27 -21.46 38.43 -59.06
CA THR A 27 -21.45 39.61 -59.92
C THR A 27 -20.93 40.85 -59.18
N PRO A 28 -20.15 41.72 -59.78
CA PRO A 28 -19.63 42.93 -59.14
C PRO A 28 -20.71 44.04 -59.10
N THR A 29 -21.03 44.47 -57.88
CA THR A 29 -21.90 45.64 -57.64
C THR A 29 -20.99 46.87 -57.39
N THR A 30 -21.14 47.92 -58.18
CA THR A 30 -20.42 49.18 -58.01
C THR A 30 -20.99 49.96 -56.81
N ALA A 31 -20.07 50.30 -55.87
CA ALA A 31 -20.38 51.13 -54.72
C ALA A 31 -20.26 52.61 -55.01
N PRO A 32 -21.07 53.48 -54.40
CA PRO A 32 -20.99 54.95 -54.56
C PRO A 32 -19.79 55.51 -53.79
N VAL A 33 -19.07 56.47 -54.42
CA VAL A 33 -17.96 57.20 -53.85
C VAL A 33 -18.46 58.26 -52.87
N TYR A 34 -18.17 58.10 -51.57
CA TYR A 34 -18.38 59.13 -50.55
C TYR A 34 -17.06 59.87 -50.32
N THR A 35 -17.02 61.15 -50.65
CA THR A 35 -15.97 62.08 -50.26
C THR A 35 -16.32 62.72 -48.92
N GLY A 36 -15.90 62.10 -47.82
CA GLY A 36 -15.98 62.65 -46.47
C GLY A 36 -14.62 62.53 -45.80
N THR A 37 -14.07 63.63 -45.29
CA THR A 37 -12.83 63.65 -44.53
C THR A 37 -12.97 62.82 -43.25
N PRO A 38 -12.14 61.84 -42.99
CA PRO A 38 -12.27 61.02 -41.79
C PRO A 38 -11.84 61.80 -40.55
N THR A 39 -12.76 61.97 -39.62
CA THR A 39 -12.40 62.32 -38.22
C THR A 39 -11.72 61.12 -37.57
N PRO A 40 -10.61 61.30 -36.85
CA PRO A 40 -9.95 60.16 -36.19
C PRO A 40 -10.87 59.53 -35.12
N PHE A 41 -11.24 58.31 -35.35
CA PHE A 41 -11.96 57.50 -34.34
C PHE A 41 -10.98 57.05 -33.27
N GLN A 42 -11.11 57.57 -32.07
CA GLN A 42 -10.38 57.11 -30.89
C GLN A 42 -11.14 55.96 -30.27
N PRO A 43 -10.67 54.70 -30.32
CA PRO A 43 -11.38 53.62 -29.70
C PRO A 43 -11.38 53.79 -28.16
N PRO A 44 -12.48 53.40 -27.49
CA PRO A 44 -12.51 53.42 -26.03
C PRO A 44 -11.43 52.49 -25.48
N THR A 45 -10.64 52.99 -24.57
CA THR A 45 -9.64 52.19 -23.83
C THR A 45 -10.42 51.23 -22.92
N GLU A 46 -10.60 49.99 -23.33
CA GLU A 46 -11.10 48.93 -22.45
C GLU A 46 -10.06 48.66 -21.39
N THR A 47 -10.38 49.02 -20.16
CA THR A 47 -9.60 48.65 -19.00
C THR A 47 -9.84 47.17 -18.76
N VAL A 48 -8.96 46.31 -19.29
CA VAL A 48 -9.00 44.88 -19.02
C VAL A 48 -8.56 44.68 -17.57
N THR A 49 -9.52 44.50 -16.67
CA THR A 49 -9.24 44.04 -15.33
C THR A 49 -8.67 42.62 -15.45
N PRO A 50 -7.46 42.32 -14.93
CA PRO A 50 -6.93 40.96 -15.01
C PRO A 50 -7.87 40.04 -14.19
N VAL A 51 -8.52 39.13 -14.89
CA VAL A 51 -9.18 38.00 -14.25
C VAL A 51 -8.08 37.12 -13.68
N VAL A 52 -7.83 37.24 -12.38
CA VAL A 52 -7.01 36.28 -11.65
C VAL A 52 -7.72 34.93 -11.78
N ALA A 53 -7.19 34.05 -12.61
CA ALA A 53 -7.65 32.68 -12.68
C ALA A 53 -7.44 32.09 -11.26
N GLN A 54 -8.53 31.77 -10.57
CA GLN A 54 -8.45 30.98 -9.35
C GLN A 54 -7.83 29.63 -9.74
N GLU A 55 -6.64 29.35 -9.21
CA GLU A 55 -6.09 27.99 -9.29
C GLU A 55 -7.13 27.02 -8.74
N PRO A 56 -7.39 25.91 -9.43
CA PRO A 56 -8.33 24.92 -8.93
C PRO A 56 -7.86 24.48 -7.53
N THR A 57 -8.67 24.76 -6.53
CA THR A 57 -8.42 24.28 -5.17
C THR A 57 -8.39 22.75 -5.23
N ALA A 58 -7.23 22.16 -5.08
CA ALA A 58 -7.08 20.70 -5.09
C ALA A 58 -8.00 20.12 -4.02
N THR A 59 -8.90 19.21 -4.39
CA THR A 59 -9.72 18.48 -3.44
C THR A 59 -8.79 17.73 -2.49
N PRO A 60 -8.94 17.90 -1.16
CA PRO A 60 -8.11 17.16 -0.21
C PRO A 60 -8.22 15.66 -0.47
N LEU A 61 -7.11 14.93 -0.41
CA LEU A 61 -7.12 13.48 -0.50
C LEU A 61 -7.97 12.89 0.62
N PRO A 62 -8.82 11.88 0.35
CA PRO A 62 -9.52 11.15 1.38
C PRO A 62 -8.51 10.57 2.37
N ARG A 63 -8.68 10.84 3.66
CA ARG A 63 -7.83 10.25 4.70
C ARG A 63 -8.56 9.08 5.37
N PRO A 64 -7.87 7.98 5.68
CA PRO A 64 -8.44 6.90 6.45
C PRO A 64 -8.74 7.36 7.88
N ALA A 65 -9.79 6.80 8.47
CA ALA A 65 -10.08 6.99 9.89
C ALA A 65 -9.23 6.06 10.76
N ARG A 66 -8.74 4.95 10.19
CA ARG A 66 -7.95 3.93 10.89
C ARG A 66 -6.98 3.21 9.97
N ALA A 67 -6.02 2.49 10.57
CA ALA A 67 -5.06 1.66 9.86
C ALA A 67 -4.99 0.25 10.45
N LEU A 68 -4.95 -0.76 9.57
CA LEU A 68 -4.70 -2.15 9.89
C LEU A 68 -3.44 -2.60 9.17
N ILE A 69 -2.44 -3.06 9.92
CA ILE A 69 -1.23 -3.69 9.41
C ILE A 69 -1.39 -5.19 9.64
N LEU A 70 -1.34 -5.98 8.58
CA LEU A 70 -1.25 -7.44 8.66
C LEU A 70 0.14 -7.88 8.21
N SER A 71 0.92 -8.43 9.13
CA SER A 71 2.21 -9.05 8.86
C SER A 71 2.06 -10.56 8.75
N ILE A 72 2.45 -11.13 7.60
CA ILE A 72 2.47 -12.57 7.35
C ILE A 72 3.93 -13.02 7.45
N ASP A 73 4.27 -13.69 8.55
CA ASP A 73 5.62 -14.07 8.93
C ASP A 73 6.28 -15.01 7.90
N GLY A 74 7.46 -14.65 7.42
CA GLY A 74 8.20 -15.44 6.45
C GLY A 74 7.61 -15.48 5.03
N PHE A 75 6.75 -14.54 4.67
CA PHE A 75 6.05 -14.52 3.40
C PHE A 75 6.89 -13.92 2.27
N ARG A 76 7.23 -14.75 1.30
CA ARG A 76 7.95 -14.36 0.09
C ARG A 76 7.00 -13.93 -1.01
N PRO A 77 7.32 -12.87 -1.78
CA PRO A 77 6.45 -12.40 -2.87
C PRO A 77 6.28 -13.41 -4.01
N ASP A 78 7.30 -14.24 -4.31
CA ASP A 78 7.19 -15.27 -5.35
C ASP A 78 6.23 -16.43 -5.00
N ALA A 79 5.84 -16.56 -3.74
CA ALA A 79 4.79 -17.49 -3.33
C ALA A 79 3.39 -17.07 -3.80
N ILE A 80 3.16 -15.79 -4.11
CA ILE A 80 1.86 -15.26 -4.58
C ILE A 80 1.47 -15.89 -5.92
N GLU A 81 2.42 -16.06 -6.83
CA GLU A 81 2.18 -16.69 -8.13
C GLU A 81 1.91 -18.20 -8.01
N LEU A 82 2.42 -18.83 -6.96
CA LEU A 82 2.37 -20.29 -6.75
C LEU A 82 1.19 -20.70 -5.85
N THR A 83 0.54 -19.76 -5.18
CA THR A 83 -0.56 -20.00 -4.26
C THR A 83 -1.76 -19.15 -4.65
N PRO A 84 -2.99 -19.71 -4.76
CA PRO A 84 -4.16 -18.93 -5.14
C PRO A 84 -4.66 -18.05 -3.99
N MET A 85 -3.92 -16.98 -3.68
CA MET A 85 -4.25 -15.96 -2.67
C MET A 85 -5.18 -14.91 -3.29
N ARG A 86 -6.46 -15.25 -3.42
CA ARG A 86 -7.45 -14.43 -4.15
C ARG A 86 -7.80 -13.12 -3.45
N ASN A 87 -7.83 -13.15 -2.13
CA ASN A 87 -8.20 -11.97 -1.34
C ASN A 87 -7.05 -10.97 -1.31
N LEU A 88 -5.82 -11.47 -1.22
CA LEU A 88 -4.63 -10.64 -1.39
C LEU A 88 -4.56 -10.05 -2.81
N GLY A 89 -4.85 -10.86 -3.83
CA GLY A 89 -4.92 -10.40 -5.22
C GLY A 89 -5.97 -9.30 -5.41
N ALA A 90 -7.14 -9.42 -4.80
CA ALA A 90 -8.17 -8.38 -4.85
C ALA A 90 -7.69 -7.07 -4.21
N LEU A 91 -6.98 -7.12 -3.08
CA LEU A 91 -6.38 -5.93 -2.48
C LEU A 91 -5.29 -5.30 -3.36
N MET A 92 -4.51 -6.11 -4.08
CA MET A 92 -3.55 -5.61 -5.08
C MET A 92 -4.24 -4.92 -6.25
N ASP A 93 -5.40 -5.45 -6.70
CA ASP A 93 -6.22 -4.87 -7.76
C ASP A 93 -6.97 -3.60 -7.32
N GLU A 94 -7.26 -3.46 -6.03
CA GLU A 94 -7.90 -2.27 -5.46
C GLU A 94 -6.90 -1.15 -5.12
N GLY A 95 -5.67 -1.51 -4.81
CA GLY A 95 -4.69 -0.63 -4.19
C GLY A 95 -3.36 -0.52 -4.93
N ALA A 96 -2.31 -0.26 -4.17
CA ALA A 96 -0.95 -0.18 -4.68
C ALA A 96 -0.07 -1.26 -4.04
N TYR A 97 0.96 -1.72 -4.77
CA TYR A 97 1.83 -2.77 -4.24
C TYR A 97 3.24 -2.74 -4.82
N SER A 98 4.17 -3.29 -4.04
CA SER A 98 5.51 -3.68 -4.47
C SER A 98 5.78 -5.13 -4.09
N LEU A 99 6.30 -5.93 -5.01
CA LEU A 99 6.76 -7.30 -4.77
C LEU A 99 8.29 -7.40 -4.64
N VAL A 100 8.93 -6.24 -4.54
CA VAL A 100 10.39 -6.11 -4.41
C VAL A 100 10.80 -5.26 -3.20
N ALA A 101 9.86 -4.99 -2.30
CA ALA A 101 10.17 -4.31 -1.05
C ALA A 101 11.21 -5.10 -0.24
N GLN A 102 11.98 -4.40 0.59
CA GLN A 102 13.06 -5.01 1.35
C GLN A 102 12.80 -4.91 2.85
N THR A 103 13.11 -5.99 3.56
CA THR A 103 13.21 -5.93 5.01
C THR A 103 14.61 -5.44 5.44
N ILE A 104 14.85 -5.40 6.75
CA ILE A 104 16.13 -5.01 7.33
C ILE A 104 17.01 -6.25 7.58
N PHE A 105 18.31 -6.03 7.86
CA PHE A 105 19.19 -7.07 8.37
C PHE A 105 19.43 -6.89 9.88
N PRO A 106 19.36 -7.97 10.69
CA PRO A 106 19.04 -9.36 10.33
C PRO A 106 17.56 -9.54 9.96
N SER A 107 17.30 -10.26 8.84
CA SER A 107 15.96 -10.55 8.33
C SER A 107 15.26 -11.59 9.22
N SER A 108 14.82 -11.13 10.39
CA SER A 108 14.28 -11.97 11.46
C SER A 108 13.10 -11.28 12.15
N THR A 109 12.18 -12.08 12.70
CA THR A 109 10.87 -11.62 13.18
C THR A 109 10.92 -10.40 14.10
N LEU A 110 11.63 -10.48 15.23
CA LEU A 110 11.61 -9.40 16.21
C LEU A 110 12.32 -8.12 15.74
N PRO A 111 13.53 -8.17 15.17
CA PRO A 111 14.19 -6.97 14.61
C PRO A 111 13.38 -6.31 13.50
N SER A 112 12.81 -7.12 12.58
CA SER A 112 12.05 -6.58 11.45
C SER A 112 10.74 -5.91 11.88
N HIS A 113 9.99 -6.52 12.81
CA HIS A 113 8.79 -5.89 13.36
C HIS A 113 9.12 -4.64 14.19
N SER A 114 10.25 -4.63 14.91
CA SER A 114 10.72 -3.43 15.58
C SER A 114 10.98 -2.30 14.58
N SER A 115 11.67 -2.59 13.48
CA SER A 115 11.87 -1.61 12.39
C SER A 115 10.57 -1.20 11.72
N MET A 116 9.63 -2.14 11.53
CA MET A 116 8.32 -1.88 10.92
C MET A 116 7.51 -0.87 11.72
N LEU A 117 7.56 -0.93 13.05
CA LEU A 117 6.74 -0.08 13.93
C LEU A 117 7.45 1.19 14.38
N THR A 118 8.78 1.14 14.60
CA THR A 118 9.56 2.33 14.99
C THR A 118 9.96 3.21 13.81
N GLY A 119 9.91 2.68 12.56
CA GLY A 119 10.48 3.39 11.42
C GLY A 119 12.00 3.52 11.45
N LEU A 120 12.68 2.84 12.39
CA LEU A 120 14.12 2.94 12.65
C LEU A 120 14.87 1.68 12.17
N CYS A 121 16.13 1.86 11.83
CA CYS A 121 17.03 0.75 11.56
C CYS A 121 17.48 0.04 12.87
N PRO A 122 17.93 -1.22 12.83
CA PRO A 122 18.30 -2.01 14.03
C PRO A 122 19.35 -1.38 14.92
N ASP A 123 20.28 -0.61 14.36
CA ASP A 123 21.31 0.11 15.11
C ASP A 123 20.75 1.25 15.97
N LYS A 124 19.57 1.79 15.59
CA LYS A 124 18.89 2.85 16.33
C LYS A 124 17.89 2.29 17.35
N HIS A 125 16.99 1.36 16.94
CA HIS A 125 16.02 0.78 17.89
C HIS A 125 16.66 -0.28 18.81
N GLY A 126 17.87 -0.74 18.53
CA GLY A 126 18.70 -1.59 19.40
C GLY A 126 18.29 -3.06 19.48
N VAL A 127 17.20 -3.49 18.85
CA VAL A 127 16.76 -4.89 18.85
C VAL A 127 17.57 -5.70 17.85
N ASN A 128 18.48 -6.52 18.36
CA ASN A 128 19.34 -7.42 17.58
C ASN A 128 19.22 -8.89 18.01
N TRP A 129 18.15 -9.23 18.71
CA TRP A 129 17.82 -10.59 19.17
C TRP A 129 16.45 -11.01 18.62
N ASN A 130 16.18 -12.32 18.58
CA ASN A 130 14.97 -12.87 17.97
C ASN A 130 14.17 -13.83 18.86
N ASP A 131 14.39 -13.79 20.16
CA ASP A 131 13.64 -14.56 21.17
C ASP A 131 12.96 -13.61 22.15
N TYR A 132 11.89 -14.07 22.81
CA TYR A 132 11.32 -13.30 23.92
C TYR A 132 12.27 -13.34 25.11
N ILE A 133 12.86 -12.20 25.47
CA ILE A 133 13.79 -12.06 26.60
C ILE A 133 13.30 -10.91 27.48
N PRO A 134 12.49 -11.18 28.53
CA PRO A 134 11.80 -10.15 29.31
C PRO A 134 12.69 -9.01 29.82
N ASN A 135 13.95 -9.35 30.21
CA ASN A 135 14.87 -8.37 30.80
C ASN A 135 15.61 -7.49 29.77
N LYS A 136 15.38 -7.69 28.48
CA LYS A 136 15.98 -6.85 27.43
C LYS A 136 15.18 -5.58 27.12
N GLY A 137 13.96 -5.47 27.65
CA GLY A 137 13.10 -4.33 27.39
C GLY A 137 12.44 -4.40 26.00
N TYR A 138 12.21 -3.22 25.43
CA TYR A 138 11.48 -3.00 24.20
C TYR A 138 12.37 -2.36 23.12
N ALA A 139 11.88 -2.27 21.89
CA ALA A 139 12.52 -1.46 20.86
C ALA A 139 12.62 0.00 21.33
N SER A 140 13.78 0.61 21.10
CA SER A 140 14.00 2.01 21.49
C SER A 140 13.49 2.96 20.41
N GLY A 141 13.11 4.17 20.83
CA GLY A 141 12.58 5.22 19.97
C GLY A 141 11.06 5.32 20.05
N ILE A 142 10.52 6.43 19.59
CA ILE A 142 9.06 6.62 19.51
C ILE A 142 8.56 5.81 18.31
N ASP A 143 7.63 4.91 18.54
CA ASP A 143 7.02 4.09 17.49
C ASP A 143 5.60 4.59 17.10
N ILE A 144 4.99 3.94 16.12
CA ILE A 144 3.68 4.34 15.61
C ILE A 144 2.55 4.09 16.63
N PHE A 145 2.71 3.11 17.55
CA PHE A 145 1.75 2.85 18.64
C PHE A 145 1.84 3.93 19.71
N ASP A 146 3.07 4.39 20.05
CA ASP A 146 3.27 5.54 20.93
C ASP A 146 2.59 6.80 20.40
N LEU A 147 2.78 7.08 19.10
CA LEU A 147 2.17 8.23 18.45
C LEU A 147 0.64 8.13 18.45
N ALA A 148 0.11 6.96 18.09
CA ALA A 148 -1.32 6.73 18.07
C ALA A 148 -1.92 6.87 19.48
N HIS A 149 -1.35 6.21 20.47
CA HIS A 149 -1.82 6.28 21.86
C HIS A 149 -1.75 7.70 22.43
N THR A 150 -0.64 8.42 22.18
CA THR A 150 -0.48 9.84 22.61
C THR A 150 -1.52 10.75 21.95
N ALA A 151 -1.95 10.44 20.74
CA ALA A 151 -3.03 11.16 20.04
C ALA A 151 -4.44 10.77 20.53
N GLY A 152 -4.56 9.84 21.48
CA GLY A 152 -5.83 9.34 22.00
C GLY A 152 -6.51 8.35 21.07
N LEU A 153 -5.78 7.77 20.12
CA LEU A 153 -6.26 6.74 19.21
C LEU A 153 -6.21 5.37 19.89
N ARG A 154 -7.24 4.55 19.64
CA ARG A 154 -7.31 3.21 20.20
C ARG A 154 -6.39 2.24 19.45
N THR A 155 -5.46 1.62 20.18
CA THR A 155 -4.42 0.75 19.68
C THR A 155 -4.68 -0.72 20.00
N VAL A 156 -4.52 -1.60 19.01
CA VAL A 156 -4.77 -3.04 19.14
C VAL A 156 -3.63 -3.84 18.51
N MET A 157 -3.13 -4.85 19.21
CA MET A 157 -2.09 -5.75 18.70
C MET A 157 -2.46 -7.20 18.99
N VAL A 158 -2.61 -8.03 17.93
CA VAL A 158 -2.91 -9.45 18.04
C VAL A 158 -1.83 -10.24 17.31
N VAL A 159 -1.00 -10.96 18.04
CA VAL A 159 0.22 -11.57 17.51
C VAL A 159 0.33 -13.05 17.76
N GLY A 160 0.91 -13.79 16.80
CA GLY A 160 1.13 -15.23 16.88
C GLY A 160 2.47 -15.66 17.47
N LYS A 161 3.37 -14.72 17.80
CA LYS A 161 4.67 -14.99 18.43
C LYS A 161 4.86 -14.11 19.66
N GLU A 162 5.20 -14.70 20.80
CA GLU A 162 5.33 -13.99 22.09
C GLU A 162 6.43 -12.91 22.07
N LYS A 163 7.49 -13.12 21.30
CA LYS A 163 8.59 -12.15 21.18
C LYS A 163 8.13 -10.75 20.73
N LEU A 164 7.00 -10.67 20.02
CA LEU A 164 6.42 -9.38 19.57
C LEU A 164 5.86 -8.51 20.71
N ARG A 165 5.86 -8.99 21.96
CA ARG A 165 5.68 -8.12 23.15
C ARG A 165 6.76 -7.05 23.27
N GLN A 166 7.92 -7.24 22.63
CA GLN A 166 9.08 -6.37 22.78
C GLN A 166 9.22 -5.34 21.64
N VAL A 167 8.23 -5.25 20.74
CA VAL A 167 8.26 -4.29 19.62
C VAL A 167 7.81 -2.87 20.02
N THR A 168 6.94 -2.77 21.05
CA THR A 168 6.46 -1.52 21.62
C THR A 168 6.27 -1.67 23.13
N GLU A 169 6.18 -0.58 23.86
CA GLU A 169 5.93 -0.59 25.29
C GLU A 169 4.46 -0.92 25.58
N PRO A 170 4.18 -1.65 26.67
CA PRO A 170 2.81 -2.07 27.00
C PRO A 170 1.82 -0.93 27.14
N GLU A 171 2.29 0.23 27.60
CA GLU A 171 1.50 1.43 27.85
C GLU A 171 0.93 2.03 26.54
N SER A 172 1.57 1.75 25.40
CA SER A 172 1.16 2.26 24.09
C SER A 172 0.13 1.38 23.39
N THR A 173 -0.28 0.26 24.05
CA THR A 173 -1.20 -0.72 23.46
C THR A 173 -2.43 -0.91 24.36
N ASP A 174 -3.63 -0.42 23.93
CA ASP A 174 -4.88 -0.62 24.68
C ASP A 174 -5.29 -2.09 24.76
N VAL A 175 -5.02 -2.84 23.70
CA VAL A 175 -5.26 -4.30 23.65
C VAL A 175 -4.04 -4.97 23.07
N PHE A 176 -3.37 -5.80 23.87
CA PHE A 176 -2.31 -6.71 23.43
C PHE A 176 -2.71 -8.15 23.68
N GLU A 177 -2.75 -8.97 22.63
CA GLU A 177 -3.03 -10.40 22.75
C GLU A 177 -1.98 -11.24 22.00
N PHE A 178 -1.37 -12.17 22.72
CA PHE A 178 -0.53 -13.21 22.15
C PHE A 178 -1.33 -14.50 22.07
N ILE A 179 -1.45 -15.04 20.86
CA ILE A 179 -2.19 -16.28 20.58
C ILE A 179 -1.23 -17.25 19.88
N ASN A 180 -0.73 -18.23 20.63
CA ASN A 180 0.17 -19.26 20.09
C ASN A 180 -0.63 -20.32 19.32
N ASP A 181 -1.21 -19.92 18.21
CA ASP A 181 -2.05 -20.78 17.35
C ASP A 181 -1.93 -20.34 15.88
N ARG A 182 -2.68 -21.00 15.00
CA ARG A 182 -2.72 -20.77 13.55
C ARG A 182 -3.41 -19.46 13.21
N ASP A 183 -3.13 -18.96 12.02
CA ASP A 183 -3.62 -17.69 11.49
C ASP A 183 -5.15 -17.54 11.56
N LEU A 184 -5.91 -18.63 11.29
CA LEU A 184 -7.37 -18.63 11.38
C LEU A 184 -7.89 -18.38 12.81
N VAL A 185 -7.18 -18.84 13.84
CA VAL A 185 -7.56 -18.62 15.26
C VAL A 185 -7.27 -17.17 15.63
N ILE A 186 -6.15 -16.63 15.17
CA ILE A 186 -5.79 -15.21 15.33
C ILE A 186 -6.83 -14.33 14.63
N ALA A 187 -7.18 -14.65 13.36
CA ALA A 187 -8.20 -13.92 12.61
C ALA A 187 -9.57 -13.96 13.30
N ALA A 188 -9.98 -15.11 13.86
CA ALA A 188 -11.23 -15.22 14.61
C ALA A 188 -11.25 -14.28 15.81
N ARG A 189 -10.12 -14.11 16.52
CA ARG A 189 -10.03 -13.16 17.62
C ARG A 189 -10.06 -11.71 17.14
N VAL A 190 -9.41 -11.39 16.03
CA VAL A 190 -9.46 -10.06 15.40
C VAL A 190 -10.91 -9.68 15.04
N VAL A 191 -11.69 -10.62 14.51
CA VAL A 191 -13.13 -10.43 14.21
C VAL A 191 -13.94 -10.01 15.44
N GLU A 192 -13.63 -10.57 16.63
CA GLU A 192 -14.29 -10.19 17.88
C GLU A 192 -13.89 -8.79 18.39
N LEU A 193 -12.68 -8.32 18.02
CA LEU A 193 -12.17 -7.02 18.43
C LEU A 193 -12.60 -5.88 17.49
N ILE A 194 -12.77 -6.13 16.19
CA ILE A 194 -13.17 -5.11 15.19
C ILE A 194 -14.44 -4.34 15.62
N PRO A 195 -15.55 -4.97 16.06
CA PRO A 195 -16.74 -4.22 16.47
C PRO A 195 -16.55 -3.39 17.74
N GLN A 196 -15.48 -3.63 18.50
CA GLN A 196 -15.16 -2.84 19.69
C GLN A 196 -14.46 -1.53 19.34
N GLY A 197 -14.09 -1.34 18.05
CA GLY A 197 -13.38 -0.19 17.51
C GLY A 197 -11.87 -0.33 17.64
N PHE A 198 -11.17 0.28 16.71
CA PHE A 198 -9.72 0.51 16.72
C PHE A 198 -9.40 1.67 15.79
N ASP A 199 -8.27 2.32 16.01
CA ASP A 199 -7.72 3.33 15.11
C ASP A 199 -6.39 2.87 14.50
N LEU A 200 -5.60 2.10 15.28
CA LEU A 200 -4.41 1.41 14.79
C LEU A 200 -4.45 -0.06 15.25
N MET A 201 -4.34 -0.98 14.29
CA MET A 201 -4.28 -2.42 14.58
C MET A 201 -3.09 -3.06 13.88
N LEU A 202 -2.31 -3.86 14.64
CA LEU A 202 -1.36 -4.82 14.09
C LEU A 202 -1.89 -6.24 14.29
N VAL A 203 -1.93 -7.00 13.19
CA VAL A 203 -2.22 -8.44 13.20
C VAL A 203 -1.00 -9.18 12.67
N HIS A 204 -0.59 -10.24 13.34
CA HIS A 204 0.56 -11.03 12.94
C HIS A 204 0.20 -12.52 12.77
N PHE A 205 0.41 -13.05 11.57
CA PHE A 205 0.18 -14.46 11.21
C PHE A 205 1.49 -15.25 11.21
N PRO A 206 1.69 -16.21 12.15
CA PRO A 206 2.98 -16.89 12.32
C PRO A 206 3.13 -18.16 11.48
N THR A 207 2.04 -18.71 10.93
CA THR A 207 2.04 -20.10 10.43
C THR A 207 2.91 -20.31 9.22
N PRO A 208 3.04 -19.37 8.24
CA PRO A 208 3.91 -19.56 7.08
C PRO A 208 5.38 -19.72 7.44
N ASP A 209 5.86 -18.97 8.43
CA ASP A 209 7.23 -19.13 8.94
C ASP A 209 7.45 -20.48 9.62
N TRP A 210 6.52 -20.92 10.48
CA TRP A 210 6.60 -22.24 11.11
C TRP A 210 6.69 -23.38 10.08
N MET A 211 5.94 -23.27 8.97
CA MET A 211 5.98 -24.27 7.91
C MET A 211 7.25 -24.14 7.07
N GLY A 212 7.74 -22.93 6.84
CA GLY A 212 9.03 -22.69 6.20
C GLY A 212 10.18 -23.36 6.97
N HIS A 213 10.25 -23.16 8.28
CA HIS A 213 11.25 -23.81 9.13
C HIS A 213 11.13 -25.34 9.16
N LYS A 214 9.93 -25.88 9.10
CA LYS A 214 9.70 -27.32 9.23
C LYS A 214 9.86 -28.07 7.92
N TYR A 215 9.40 -27.52 6.82
CA TYR A 215 9.31 -28.23 5.53
C TYR A 215 10.09 -27.56 4.39
N GLY A 216 10.54 -26.33 4.62
CA GLY A 216 11.22 -25.49 3.64
C GLY A 216 10.32 -24.39 3.06
N TRP A 217 10.94 -23.26 2.76
CA TRP A 217 10.27 -22.18 2.02
C TRP A 217 9.90 -22.65 0.63
N LEU A 218 8.71 -22.24 0.17
CA LEU A 218 8.08 -22.64 -1.07
C LEU A 218 7.76 -24.15 -1.15
N SER A 219 7.70 -24.86 -0.03
CA SER A 219 7.20 -26.24 0.02
C SER A 219 5.68 -26.29 -0.17
N PRO A 220 5.12 -27.45 -0.60
CA PRO A 220 3.67 -27.65 -0.68
C PRO A 220 2.95 -27.38 0.66
N GLU A 221 3.61 -27.69 1.78
CA GLU A 221 3.08 -27.47 3.13
C GLU A 221 3.01 -25.96 3.42
N GLN A 222 4.02 -25.17 3.03
CA GLN A 222 3.99 -23.72 3.20
C GLN A 222 2.94 -23.08 2.28
N TYR A 223 2.80 -23.52 1.04
CA TYR A 223 1.71 -23.06 0.16
C TYR A 223 0.33 -23.34 0.74
N SER A 224 0.15 -24.51 1.35
CA SER A 224 -1.13 -24.86 2.00
C SER A 224 -1.49 -23.90 3.13
N VAL A 225 -0.54 -23.42 3.92
CA VAL A 225 -0.82 -22.47 5.00
C VAL A 225 -0.90 -21.03 4.51
N LEU A 226 -0.19 -20.64 3.45
CA LEU A 226 -0.38 -19.35 2.79
C LEU A 226 -1.79 -19.21 2.20
N PHE A 227 -2.32 -20.28 1.58
CA PHE A 227 -3.71 -20.31 1.17
C PHE A 227 -4.67 -20.07 2.36
N ARG A 228 -4.39 -20.68 3.53
CA ARG A 228 -5.20 -20.48 4.74
C ARG A 228 -5.01 -19.09 5.36
N ALA A 229 -3.84 -18.48 5.22
CA ALA A 229 -3.61 -17.08 5.60
C ALA A 229 -4.47 -16.13 4.75
N ASP A 230 -4.65 -16.45 3.46
CA ASP A 230 -5.56 -15.71 2.59
C ASP A 230 -7.04 -15.90 2.98
N GLU A 231 -7.44 -17.11 3.42
CA GLU A 231 -8.77 -17.34 4.02
C GLU A 231 -8.95 -16.54 5.32
N ALA A 232 -7.92 -16.49 6.17
CA ALA A 232 -7.91 -15.69 7.40
C ALA A 232 -8.01 -14.17 7.11
N LEU A 233 -7.34 -13.69 6.08
CA LEU A 233 -7.49 -12.33 5.59
C LEU A 233 -8.92 -12.03 5.17
N GLN A 234 -9.58 -12.94 4.41
CA GLN A 234 -10.98 -12.78 4.01
C GLN A 234 -11.92 -12.63 5.22
N ILE A 235 -11.69 -13.40 6.28
CA ILE A 235 -12.48 -13.32 7.51
C ILE A 235 -12.38 -11.93 8.14
N ILE A 236 -11.18 -11.36 8.18
CA ILE A 236 -10.92 -10.00 8.69
C ILE A 236 -11.58 -8.94 7.78
N LEU A 237 -11.43 -9.05 6.46
CA LEU A 237 -12.06 -8.12 5.51
C LEU A 237 -13.59 -8.12 5.63
N ASN A 238 -14.20 -9.30 5.73
CA ASN A 238 -15.64 -9.44 5.95
C ASN A 238 -16.10 -8.82 7.28
N ALA A 239 -15.29 -8.92 8.33
CA ALA A 239 -15.60 -8.30 9.62
C ALA A 239 -15.52 -6.77 9.57
N LEU A 240 -14.54 -6.22 8.86
CA LEU A 240 -14.44 -4.77 8.60
C LEU A 240 -15.67 -4.28 7.81
N GLU A 241 -16.06 -5.01 6.77
CA GLU A 241 -17.24 -4.69 5.97
C GLU A 241 -18.52 -4.77 6.79
N GLY A 242 -18.72 -5.86 7.56
CA GLY A 242 -19.86 -6.04 8.44
C GLY A 242 -19.96 -5.00 9.56
N ALA A 243 -18.84 -4.41 9.98
CA ALA A 243 -18.78 -3.32 10.94
C ALA A 243 -18.92 -1.92 10.29
N GLY A 244 -19.00 -1.82 8.95
CA GLY A 244 -19.00 -0.56 8.23
C GLY A 244 -17.67 0.20 8.30
N MET A 245 -16.56 -0.50 8.51
CA MET A 245 -15.24 0.08 8.70
C MET A 245 -14.31 -0.09 7.48
N ARG A 246 -14.71 -0.93 6.48
CA ARG A 246 -13.85 -1.26 5.33
C ARG A 246 -13.45 -0.03 4.53
N ASP A 247 -14.40 0.86 4.24
CA ASP A 247 -14.21 2.00 3.34
C ASP A 247 -13.39 3.14 3.95
N ASP A 248 -13.19 3.14 5.26
CA ASP A 248 -12.40 4.14 5.98
C ASP A 248 -11.17 3.55 6.68
N THR A 249 -10.83 2.29 6.37
CA THR A 249 -9.63 1.60 6.87
C THR A 249 -8.54 1.56 5.80
N LEU A 250 -7.36 2.08 6.14
CA LEU A 250 -6.14 1.80 5.41
C LEU A 250 -5.65 0.41 5.80
N ILE A 251 -5.45 -0.47 4.83
CA ILE A 251 -4.96 -1.83 5.04
C ILE A 251 -3.58 -1.95 4.42
N ILE A 252 -2.58 -2.36 5.21
CA ILE A 252 -1.25 -2.71 4.72
C ILE A 252 -1.02 -4.20 5.00
N ILE A 253 -0.72 -4.96 3.93
CA ILE A 253 -0.30 -6.36 4.02
C ILE A 253 1.18 -6.43 3.66
N THR A 254 1.99 -6.99 4.56
CA THR A 254 3.42 -7.13 4.34
C THR A 254 3.96 -8.39 5.04
N ALA A 255 5.26 -8.57 4.98
CA ALA A 255 5.99 -9.57 5.74
C ALA A 255 7.14 -8.90 6.52
N ASP A 256 7.64 -9.60 7.49
CA ASP A 256 8.82 -9.22 8.24
C ASP A 256 10.12 -9.70 7.57
N HIS A 257 10.09 -10.84 6.91
CA HIS A 257 11.18 -11.41 6.11
C HIS A 257 10.65 -12.47 5.14
N GLY A 258 11.50 -12.93 4.24
CA GLY A 258 11.29 -14.13 3.46
C GLY A 258 11.97 -15.34 4.09
N GLY A 259 12.64 -16.17 3.27
CA GLY A 259 13.43 -17.31 3.75
C GLY A 259 13.87 -18.22 2.62
N HIS A 260 14.84 -19.09 2.92
CA HIS A 260 15.38 -20.06 1.98
C HIS A 260 15.64 -21.40 2.67
N ASN A 261 15.53 -22.50 1.92
CA ASN A 261 15.61 -23.85 2.52
C ASN A 261 14.66 -23.95 3.73
N THR A 262 15.20 -24.15 4.95
CA THR A 262 14.45 -24.20 6.21
C THR A 262 14.87 -23.08 7.18
N THR A 263 15.41 -21.97 6.69
CA THR A 263 15.99 -20.88 7.52
C THR A 263 15.80 -19.52 6.87
N HIS A 264 16.06 -18.47 7.65
CA HIS A 264 16.11 -17.07 7.25
C HIS A 264 17.15 -16.32 8.09
N GLY A 265 17.21 -15.00 8.01
CA GLY A 265 18.08 -14.16 8.84
C GLY A 265 19.37 -13.71 8.15
N SER A 266 19.53 -14.01 6.87
CA SER A 266 20.71 -13.67 6.08
C SER A 266 20.44 -12.46 5.15
N ARG A 267 21.49 -12.02 4.42
CA ARG A 267 21.36 -10.99 3.37
C ARG A 267 20.99 -11.56 1.98
N ARG A 268 20.55 -12.81 1.91
CA ARG A 268 20.07 -13.39 0.65
C ARG A 268 18.82 -12.68 0.19
N LEU A 269 18.63 -12.57 -1.12
CA LEU A 269 17.43 -11.94 -1.68
C LEU A 269 16.15 -12.64 -1.21
N GLU A 270 16.19 -13.97 -1.09
CA GLU A 270 15.06 -14.78 -0.62
C GLU A 270 14.66 -14.48 0.83
N ASP A 271 15.59 -14.01 1.67
CA ASP A 271 15.32 -13.62 3.05
C ASP A 271 14.92 -12.15 3.16
N MET A 272 15.49 -11.29 2.29
CA MET A 272 15.36 -9.84 2.36
C MET A 272 14.14 -9.30 1.61
N THR A 273 13.69 -10.00 0.54
CA THR A 273 12.58 -9.48 -0.29
C THR A 273 11.24 -9.88 0.27
N ILE A 274 10.38 -8.89 0.46
CA ILE A 274 9.04 -9.01 1.03
C ILE A 274 7.99 -8.37 0.11
N PRO A 275 6.72 -8.82 0.12
CA PRO A 275 5.63 -8.08 -0.48
C PRO A 275 5.26 -6.89 0.40
N TRP A 276 4.81 -5.81 -0.21
CA TRP A 276 4.22 -4.66 0.48
C TRP A 276 3.02 -4.18 -0.32
N ILE A 277 1.82 -4.36 0.23
CA ILE A 277 0.54 -4.08 -0.43
C ILE A 277 -0.23 -3.10 0.45
N ILE A 278 -0.83 -2.07 -0.15
CA ILE A 278 -1.61 -1.06 0.53
C ILE A 278 -2.91 -0.81 -0.21
N ALA A 279 -4.03 -0.80 0.50
CA ALA A 279 -5.35 -0.49 -0.05
C ALA A 279 -6.18 0.32 0.96
N GLY A 280 -7.07 1.17 0.46
CA GLY A 280 -7.97 1.97 1.29
C GLY A 280 -8.11 3.42 0.83
N PRO A 281 -8.64 4.32 1.67
CA PRO A 281 -8.92 5.70 1.29
C PRO A 281 -7.70 6.44 0.74
N GLY A 282 -7.87 7.05 -0.43
CA GLY A 282 -6.83 7.84 -1.08
C GLY A 282 -5.79 7.05 -1.86
N VAL A 283 -5.67 5.74 -1.63
CA VAL A 283 -4.73 4.87 -2.35
C VAL A 283 -5.10 4.74 -3.82
N LYS A 284 -4.10 4.69 -4.70
CA LYS A 284 -4.25 4.54 -6.15
C LYS A 284 -4.01 3.09 -6.56
N HIS A 285 -4.70 2.64 -7.61
CA HIS A 285 -4.40 1.34 -8.20
C HIS A 285 -3.11 1.45 -9.04
N MET A 286 -2.02 0.85 -8.56
CA MET A 286 -0.74 0.87 -9.27
C MET A 286 0.29 -0.12 -8.72
N VAL A 287 1.26 -0.48 -9.56
CA VAL A 287 2.51 -1.08 -9.11
C VAL A 287 3.46 0.05 -8.69
N LEU A 288 3.97 -0.03 -7.48
CA LEU A 288 4.88 0.98 -6.93
C LEU A 288 6.27 0.84 -7.54
N SER A 289 6.85 1.97 -7.92
CA SER A 289 8.22 2.07 -8.46
C SER A 289 9.23 2.50 -7.41
N THR A 290 8.76 3.12 -6.34
CA THR A 290 9.56 3.56 -5.20
C THR A 290 10.21 2.37 -4.49
N ASP A 291 11.48 2.50 -4.12
CA ASP A 291 12.17 1.54 -3.25
C ASP A 291 11.55 1.57 -1.85
N ILE A 292 10.89 0.51 -1.46
CA ILE A 292 10.20 0.37 -0.18
C ILE A 292 11.05 -0.48 0.77
N ASN A 293 11.21 0.00 2.00
CA ASN A 293 11.79 -0.74 3.10
C ASN A 293 10.74 -0.95 4.21
N THR A 294 10.91 -1.98 5.03
CA THR A 294 9.98 -2.26 6.14
C THR A 294 9.80 -1.07 7.09
N THR A 295 10.83 -0.21 7.25
CA THR A 295 10.78 1.03 8.03
C THR A 295 9.76 2.05 7.52
N ASP A 296 9.39 2.01 6.23
CA ASP A 296 8.44 2.94 5.61
C ASP A 296 7.00 2.69 6.07
N THR A 297 6.72 1.52 6.63
CA THR A 297 5.38 1.15 7.09
C THR A 297 4.89 2.10 8.19
N ALA A 298 5.70 2.32 9.23
CA ALA A 298 5.34 3.26 10.30
C ALA A 298 5.10 4.69 9.78
N ALA A 299 6.01 5.18 8.95
CA ALA A 299 5.93 6.53 8.40
C ALA A 299 4.70 6.70 7.47
N THR A 300 4.36 5.67 6.68
CA THR A 300 3.17 5.69 5.82
C THR A 300 1.88 5.72 6.64
N VAL A 301 1.79 4.91 7.70
CA VAL A 301 0.64 4.91 8.61
C VAL A 301 0.53 6.24 9.35
N ALA A 302 1.64 6.77 9.89
CA ALA A 302 1.64 8.07 10.55
C ALA A 302 1.13 9.18 9.62
N TRP A 303 1.67 9.26 8.40
CA TRP A 303 1.23 10.23 7.40
C TRP A 303 -0.26 10.10 7.07
N ALA A 304 -0.73 8.87 6.85
CA ALA A 304 -2.13 8.61 6.48
C ALA A 304 -3.11 8.99 7.60
N LEU A 305 -2.78 8.69 8.86
CA LEU A 305 -3.57 9.03 10.03
C LEU A 305 -3.40 10.50 10.48
N GLY A 306 -2.50 11.26 9.84
CA GLY A 306 -2.22 12.65 10.21
C GLY A 306 -1.43 12.81 11.51
N LEU A 307 -0.69 11.76 11.90
CA LEU A 307 0.22 11.77 13.03
C LEU A 307 1.58 12.38 12.63
N PRO A 308 2.34 12.95 13.58
CA PRO A 308 3.65 13.52 13.28
C PRO A 308 4.66 12.42 12.93
N ILE A 309 5.35 12.57 11.79
CA ILE A 309 6.48 11.70 11.45
C ILE A 309 7.67 12.12 12.29
N GLN A 310 8.35 11.17 12.93
CA GLN A 310 9.49 11.47 13.76
C GLN A 310 10.72 11.80 12.91
N PRO A 311 11.46 12.85 13.25
CA PRO A 311 12.60 13.32 12.43
C PRO A 311 13.81 12.38 12.44
N ASP A 312 13.88 11.46 13.40
CA ASP A 312 14.94 10.43 13.52
C ASP A 312 14.59 9.09 12.86
N TRP A 313 13.37 8.95 12.34
CA TRP A 313 12.97 7.77 11.58
C TRP A 313 13.79 7.66 10.28
N ASP A 314 14.21 6.45 9.97
CA ASP A 314 14.86 6.12 8.69
C ASP A 314 13.83 5.87 7.58
N GLY A 315 12.64 5.44 8.00
CA GLY A 315 11.49 5.25 7.14
C GLY A 315 10.81 6.57 6.77
N ARG A 316 10.10 6.56 5.64
CA ARG A 316 9.32 7.68 5.16
C ARG A 316 8.02 7.22 4.49
N PRO A 317 7.01 8.09 4.38
CA PRO A 317 5.75 7.72 3.75
C PRO A 317 5.96 7.32 2.30
N VAL A 318 5.32 6.25 1.88
CA VAL A 318 5.23 5.84 0.47
C VAL A 318 4.14 6.68 -0.21
N LEU A 319 4.49 7.91 -0.56
CA LEU A 319 3.55 8.90 -1.11
C LEU A 319 3.08 8.53 -2.52
N GLU A 320 3.89 7.80 -3.29
CA GLU A 320 3.52 7.27 -4.59
C GLU A 320 2.23 6.47 -4.53
N ALA A 321 2.00 5.70 -3.45
CA ALA A 321 0.76 4.94 -3.25
C ALA A 321 -0.51 5.81 -3.25
N PHE A 322 -0.37 7.10 -2.95
CA PHE A 322 -1.46 8.08 -2.93
C PHE A 322 -1.46 8.98 -4.18
N GLY A 323 -0.60 8.69 -5.15
CA GLY A 323 -0.44 9.49 -6.37
C GLY A 323 0.25 10.83 -6.15
N LEU A 324 1.03 10.94 -5.08
CA LEU A 324 1.83 12.10 -4.75
C LEU A 324 3.31 11.84 -5.11
N PRO A 325 4.09 12.91 -5.38
CA PRO A 325 5.52 12.75 -5.61
C PRO A 325 6.23 12.19 -4.39
N ASP A 326 7.02 11.15 -4.58
CA ASP A 326 7.93 10.62 -3.57
C ASP A 326 9.26 11.38 -3.59
N GLU A 327 9.85 11.56 -2.42
CA GLU A 327 11.23 12.03 -2.33
C GLU A 327 12.20 10.88 -2.64
N PRO A 328 13.24 11.10 -3.46
CA PRO A 328 14.20 10.04 -3.78
C PRO A 328 14.87 9.49 -2.53
N HIS A 329 14.93 8.16 -2.43
CA HIS A 329 15.62 7.51 -1.33
C HIS A 329 17.14 7.63 -1.45
N ILE A 330 17.78 8.02 -0.35
CA ILE A 330 19.24 7.92 -0.22
C ILE A 330 19.54 6.51 0.33
N GLN A 331 20.01 5.63 -0.54
CA GLN A 331 20.41 4.26 -0.18
C GLN A 331 21.85 4.22 0.39
N PRO A 332 22.17 3.25 1.26
CA PRO A 332 21.32 2.25 1.93
C PRO A 332 20.68 2.81 3.20
N ARG A 333 19.40 2.47 3.44
CA ARG A 333 18.67 2.97 4.62
C ARG A 333 19.07 2.30 5.92
N CYS A 334 19.30 0.98 5.87
CA CYS A 334 19.78 0.19 7.02
C CYS A 334 21.05 -0.55 6.59
N PRO A 335 22.20 -0.29 7.18
CA PRO A 335 23.48 -0.88 6.81
C PRO A 335 23.61 -2.39 7.07
#